data_7388e8632f5be033a3ce4d3c4e14fb66
#
_entry.id   7388e8632f5be033a3ce4d3c4e14fb66
#
_cell.length_a   1.000
_cell.length_b   1.000
_cell.length_c   1.000
_cell.angle_alpha   90.00
_cell.angle_beta   90.00
_cell.angle_gamma   90.00
#
_symmetry.space_group_name_H-M   'P 1'
#
loop_
_entity.id
_entity.type
_entity.pdbx_description
1 polymer ?
#
loop_
_entity_poly.entity_id
_entity_poly.type
_entity_poly.pdbx_seq_one_letter_code
_entity_poly.pdbx_strand_id
1 'polypeptide(L)'
;DSDFFFLARRDSQMAVDTIVDLCRRRLPERMGIPADQIQVLSPTRRRGTGTANLNQALQAALNPPAEGKGERRFGDWIFRAGDRVMQVKNNYDILWREQGTSNAGMGMFNGDIGVIRAIDGDCITVDFDGKVVEYAPDMLNELEPAFAVTVHKAQGSEYRAVILAALDGAPMLMTRGVLY
;
A
#
# COMPACT_ATOMS: atom_id res chain seq x y z
N ASP A 1 -16.36 23.89 -5.12
CA ASP A 1 -15.88 22.71 -4.41
C ASP A 1 -14.40 22.56 -4.74
N SER A 2 -13.55 22.40 -3.72
CA SER A 2 -12.11 22.26 -3.90
C SER A 2 -11.76 20.80 -3.78
N ASP A 3 -11.11 20.25 -4.83
CA ASP A 3 -10.61 18.87 -4.85
C ASP A 3 -9.21 18.76 -4.25
N PHE A 4 -8.64 19.88 -3.79
CA PHE A 4 -7.31 19.96 -3.21
C PHE A 4 -7.37 20.59 -1.79
N PHE A 5 -6.78 19.88 -0.81
CA PHE A 5 -6.71 20.32 0.57
C PHE A 5 -5.27 20.31 1.07
N PHE A 6 -4.83 21.39 1.68
CA PHE A 6 -3.52 21.49 2.33
C PHE A 6 -3.67 21.47 3.85
N LEU A 7 -3.04 20.50 4.50
CA LEU A 7 -3.06 20.31 5.95
C LEU A 7 -1.65 20.49 6.53
N ALA A 8 -1.34 21.69 7.06
CA ALA A 8 -0.06 21.95 7.70
C ALA A 8 0.09 21.14 8.99
N ARG A 9 1.25 20.50 9.17
CA ARG A 9 1.66 19.80 10.40
C ARG A 9 3.08 20.20 10.75
N ARG A 10 3.38 20.28 12.06
CA ARG A 10 4.66 20.79 12.55
C ARG A 10 5.72 19.71 12.67
N ASP A 11 5.32 18.49 12.89
CA ASP A 11 6.22 17.36 13.05
C ASP A 11 5.67 16.08 12.38
N SER A 12 6.55 15.10 12.23
CA SER A 12 6.27 13.86 11.53
C SER A 12 5.19 13.02 12.23
N GLN A 13 5.16 12.99 13.56
CA GLN A 13 4.18 12.22 14.30
C GLN A 13 2.76 12.77 14.10
N MET A 14 2.61 14.09 14.18
CA MET A 14 1.32 14.74 13.90
C MET A 14 0.87 14.53 12.46
N ALA A 15 1.81 14.48 11.52
CA ALA A 15 1.50 14.19 10.13
C ALA A 15 1.02 12.73 9.96
N VAL A 16 1.71 11.77 10.55
CA VAL A 16 1.31 10.35 10.52
C VAL A 16 -0.07 10.16 11.16
N ASP A 17 -0.32 10.72 12.33
CA ASP A 17 -1.61 10.63 13.03
C ASP A 17 -2.75 11.22 12.18
N THR A 18 -2.49 12.33 11.51
CA THR A 18 -3.46 12.95 10.58
C THR A 18 -3.74 12.05 9.38
N ILE A 19 -2.72 11.46 8.77
CA ILE A 19 -2.86 10.56 7.62
C ILE A 19 -3.67 9.33 8.02
N VAL A 20 -3.37 8.73 9.16
CA VAL A 20 -4.12 7.59 9.70
C VAL A 20 -5.58 7.95 9.93
N ASP A 21 -5.87 9.10 10.55
CA ASP A 21 -7.24 9.55 10.81
C ASP A 21 -8.00 9.85 9.49
N LEU A 22 -7.33 10.43 8.51
CA LEU A 22 -7.91 10.63 7.17
C LEU A 22 -8.33 9.31 6.52
N CYS A 23 -7.44 8.31 6.52
CA CYS A 23 -7.71 7.01 5.90
C CYS A 23 -8.76 6.19 6.64
N ARG A 24 -8.70 6.19 7.99
CA ARG A 24 -9.55 5.34 8.81
C ARG A 24 -10.95 5.91 9.01
N ARG A 25 -11.06 7.22 9.13
CA ARG A 25 -12.30 7.87 9.59
C ARG A 25 -12.78 8.98 8.69
N ARG A 26 -11.99 10.04 8.49
CA ARG A 26 -12.51 11.29 7.90
C ARG A 26 -12.97 11.13 6.45
N LEU A 27 -12.16 10.53 5.59
CA LEU A 27 -12.53 10.34 4.19
C LEU A 27 -13.67 9.32 4.03
N PRO A 28 -13.65 8.16 4.73
CA PRO A 28 -14.79 7.25 4.71
C PRO A 28 -16.09 7.86 5.21
N GLU A 29 -16.09 8.53 6.38
CA GLU A 29 -17.30 9.04 7.01
C GLU A 29 -17.85 10.31 6.35
N ARG A 30 -16.97 11.23 5.92
CA ARG A 30 -17.40 12.55 5.41
C ARG A 30 -17.52 12.63 3.89
N MET A 31 -16.74 11.82 3.16
CA MET A 31 -16.69 11.86 1.70
C MET A 31 -17.11 10.53 1.06
N GLY A 32 -17.43 9.51 1.85
CA GLY A 32 -17.81 8.20 1.32
C GLY A 32 -16.69 7.52 0.50
N ILE A 33 -15.43 7.82 0.83
CA ILE A 33 -14.26 7.22 0.15
C ILE A 33 -13.69 6.16 1.08
N PRO A 34 -13.90 4.87 0.82
CA PRO A 34 -13.38 3.79 1.68
C PRO A 34 -11.86 3.73 1.62
N ALA A 35 -11.24 3.16 2.67
CA ALA A 35 -9.79 3.14 2.84
C ALA A 35 -9.04 2.44 1.69
N ASP A 36 -9.64 1.45 1.06
CA ASP A 36 -9.09 0.72 -0.09
C ASP A 36 -9.02 1.56 -1.38
N GLN A 37 -9.75 2.68 -1.45
CA GLN A 37 -9.74 3.63 -2.55
C GLN A 37 -8.89 4.88 -2.26
N ILE A 38 -8.16 4.88 -1.15
CA ILE A 38 -7.25 5.96 -0.75
C ILE A 38 -5.82 5.46 -0.91
N GLN A 39 -4.98 6.23 -1.60
CA GLN A 39 -3.56 5.95 -1.69
C GLN A 39 -2.75 7.01 -0.97
N VAL A 40 -1.93 6.57 -0.03
CA VAL A 40 -0.94 7.42 0.64
C VAL A 40 0.37 7.38 -0.14
N LEU A 41 0.90 8.56 -0.45
CA LEU A 41 2.16 8.74 -1.15
C LEU A 41 3.16 9.44 -0.26
N SER A 42 4.43 9.04 -0.36
CA SER A 42 5.55 9.73 0.27
C SER A 42 6.69 9.90 -0.73
N PRO A 43 7.41 11.02 -0.71
CA PRO A 43 8.60 11.21 -1.53
C PRO A 43 9.79 10.37 -1.04
N THR A 44 9.72 9.80 0.16
CA THR A 44 10.83 9.08 0.80
C THR A 44 10.39 7.72 1.37
N ARG A 45 11.34 6.79 1.48
CA ARG A 45 11.10 5.49 2.12
C ARG A 45 11.40 5.50 3.62
N ARG A 46 12.34 6.35 4.06
CA ARG A 46 12.81 6.45 5.45
C ARG A 46 12.32 7.76 6.07
N ARG A 47 12.65 7.97 7.36
CA ARG A 47 12.21 9.09 8.19
C ARG A 47 10.75 8.98 8.66
N GLY A 48 10.29 9.98 9.43
CA GLY A 48 9.01 9.96 10.14
C GLY A 48 7.79 9.80 9.23
N THR A 49 7.77 10.47 8.06
CA THR A 49 6.72 10.33 7.05
C THR A 49 7.13 9.48 5.84
N GLY A 50 8.20 8.68 5.96
CA GLY A 50 8.60 7.73 4.95
C GLY A 50 7.63 6.55 4.85
N THR A 51 7.64 5.86 3.71
CA THR A 51 6.70 4.74 3.47
C THR A 51 6.83 3.62 4.48
N ALA A 52 8.05 3.35 5.02
CA ALA A 52 8.24 2.30 6.02
C ALA A 52 7.45 2.59 7.30
N ASN A 53 7.56 3.80 7.86
CA ASN A 53 6.84 4.20 9.07
C ASN A 53 5.33 4.35 8.80
N LEU A 54 4.94 4.93 7.67
CA LEU A 54 3.53 5.06 7.28
C LEU A 54 2.86 3.70 7.11
N ASN A 55 3.52 2.73 6.49
CA ASN A 55 2.96 1.39 6.35
C ASN A 55 2.75 0.70 7.69
N GLN A 56 3.66 0.85 8.66
CA GLN A 56 3.47 0.31 10.01
C GLN A 56 2.26 0.94 10.70
N ALA A 57 2.16 2.26 10.67
CA ALA A 57 1.05 2.98 11.30
C ALA A 57 -0.30 2.66 10.64
N LEU A 58 -0.34 2.61 9.31
CA LEU A 58 -1.54 2.29 8.54
C LEU A 58 -1.97 0.83 8.70
N GLN A 59 -1.03 -0.12 8.72
CA GLN A 59 -1.35 -1.52 9.02
C GLN A 59 -1.99 -1.67 10.40
N ALA A 60 -1.40 -1.04 11.41
CA ALA A 60 -1.92 -1.10 12.78
C ALA A 60 -3.33 -0.51 12.89
N ALA A 61 -3.64 0.54 12.14
CA ALA A 61 -4.92 1.22 12.18
C ALA A 61 -6.00 0.59 11.29
N LEU A 62 -5.62 0.16 10.08
CA LEU A 62 -6.56 -0.35 9.06
C LEU A 62 -6.69 -1.87 9.05
N ASN A 63 -5.63 -2.57 9.43
CA ASN A 63 -5.59 -4.04 9.46
C ASN A 63 -4.86 -4.55 10.70
N PRO A 64 -5.42 -4.32 11.92
CA PRO A 64 -4.83 -4.78 13.16
C PRO A 64 -4.80 -6.30 13.23
N PRO A 65 -3.90 -6.89 14.07
CA PRO A 65 -3.91 -8.32 14.33
C PRO A 65 -5.24 -8.76 14.93
N ALA A 66 -5.68 -9.94 14.56
CA ALA A 66 -6.90 -10.55 15.08
C ALA A 66 -6.73 -12.07 15.16
N GLU A 67 -7.50 -12.72 16.02
CA GLU A 67 -7.51 -14.17 16.13
C GLU A 67 -7.90 -14.81 14.79
N GLY A 68 -7.15 -15.83 14.39
CA GLY A 68 -7.37 -16.53 13.11
C GLY A 68 -6.85 -15.81 11.86
N LYS A 69 -6.33 -14.59 12.02
CA LYS A 69 -5.73 -13.86 10.90
C LYS A 69 -4.27 -14.30 10.70
N GLY A 70 -3.97 -14.87 9.54
CA GLY A 70 -2.62 -15.35 9.20
C GLY A 70 -1.60 -14.22 9.14
N GLU A 71 -0.39 -14.51 9.62
CA GLU A 71 0.75 -13.60 9.60
C GLU A 71 2.02 -14.32 9.13
N ARG A 72 2.87 -13.60 8.40
CA ARG A 72 4.17 -14.09 7.96
C ARG A 72 5.23 -12.99 8.08
N ARG A 73 6.27 -13.26 8.86
CA ARG A 73 7.43 -12.36 8.93
C ARG A 73 8.34 -12.56 7.71
N PHE A 74 8.73 -11.43 7.11
CA PHE A 74 9.76 -11.38 6.07
C PHE A 74 10.61 -10.13 6.26
N GLY A 75 11.88 -10.29 6.57
CA GLY A 75 12.76 -9.17 6.95
C GLY A 75 12.23 -8.41 8.17
N ASP A 76 12.13 -7.11 8.04
CA ASP A 76 11.63 -6.20 9.09
C ASP A 76 10.10 -6.03 9.07
N TRP A 77 9.41 -6.73 8.17
CA TRP A 77 7.97 -6.61 7.97
C TRP A 77 7.23 -7.88 8.40
N ILE A 78 6.03 -7.70 8.94
CA ILE A 78 5.07 -8.79 9.19
C ILE A 78 3.91 -8.60 8.23
N PHE A 79 3.84 -9.43 7.20
CA PHE A 79 2.66 -9.52 6.35
C PHE A 79 1.49 -10.12 7.11
N ARG A 80 0.31 -9.58 6.87
CA ARG A 80 -0.93 -10.01 7.52
C ARG A 80 -2.03 -10.16 6.48
N ALA A 81 -2.87 -11.17 6.62
CA ALA A 81 -4.06 -11.32 5.79
C ALA A 81 -4.90 -10.03 5.86
N GLY A 82 -5.29 -9.49 4.70
CA GLY A 82 -5.92 -8.18 4.56
C GLY A 82 -4.97 -7.02 4.24
N ASP A 83 -3.65 -7.25 4.30
CA ASP A 83 -2.67 -6.20 3.94
C ASP A 83 -2.75 -5.85 2.46
N ARG A 84 -2.57 -4.57 2.18
CA ARG A 84 -2.34 -4.05 0.84
C ARG A 84 -0.85 -4.17 0.51
N VAL A 85 -0.55 -4.80 -0.61
CA VAL A 85 0.82 -5.09 -1.06
C VAL A 85 1.02 -4.69 -2.52
N MET A 86 2.28 -4.52 -2.91
CA MET A 86 2.68 -4.20 -4.28
C MET A 86 3.71 -5.21 -4.76
N GLN A 87 3.54 -5.70 -5.98
CA GLN A 87 4.59 -6.37 -6.74
C GLN A 87 5.67 -5.35 -7.07
N VAL A 88 6.93 -5.63 -6.72
CA VAL A 88 8.04 -4.66 -6.88
C VAL A 88 9.09 -5.09 -7.88
N LYS A 89 8.84 -6.18 -8.56
CA LYS A 89 9.67 -6.70 -9.67
C LYS A 89 8.77 -7.17 -10.80
N ASN A 90 9.24 -7.07 -12.04
CA ASN A 90 8.58 -7.76 -13.13
C ASN A 90 8.90 -9.25 -13.02
N ASN A 91 7.87 -10.08 -12.93
CA ASN A 91 7.98 -11.53 -12.95
C ASN A 91 7.05 -12.07 -14.03
N TYR A 92 7.62 -12.45 -15.18
CA TYR A 92 6.87 -12.90 -16.34
C TYR A 92 6.41 -14.36 -16.20
N ASP A 93 6.99 -15.11 -15.28
CA ASP A 93 6.76 -16.55 -15.12
C ASP A 93 5.78 -16.88 -13.98
N ILE A 94 5.42 -15.89 -13.16
CA ILE A 94 4.49 -16.10 -12.05
C ILE A 94 3.08 -16.40 -12.59
N LEU A 95 2.51 -17.49 -12.11
CA LEU A 95 1.16 -17.90 -12.51
C LEU A 95 0.10 -17.17 -11.71
N TRP A 96 -0.94 -16.72 -12.39
CA TRP A 96 -2.16 -16.22 -11.76
C TRP A 96 -3.39 -16.96 -12.26
N ARG A 97 -4.41 -17.02 -11.43
CA ARG A 97 -5.73 -17.55 -11.76
C ARG A 97 -6.78 -16.49 -11.51
N GLU A 98 -7.74 -16.36 -12.42
CA GLU A 98 -8.85 -15.46 -12.23
C GLU A 98 -9.89 -16.08 -11.30
N GLN A 99 -10.31 -15.34 -10.28
CA GLN A 99 -11.28 -15.84 -9.31
C GLN A 99 -12.65 -16.09 -9.96
N GLY A 100 -13.21 -17.28 -9.71
CA GLY A 100 -14.55 -17.66 -10.20
C GLY A 100 -14.62 -18.05 -11.67
N THR A 101 -13.48 -18.12 -12.36
CA THR A 101 -13.40 -18.56 -13.76
C THR A 101 -12.34 -19.66 -13.92
N SER A 102 -12.24 -20.23 -15.12
CA SER A 102 -11.15 -21.14 -15.48
C SER A 102 -9.95 -20.41 -16.11
N ASN A 103 -10.00 -19.07 -16.18
CA ASN A 103 -8.92 -18.30 -16.78
C ASN A 103 -7.68 -18.32 -15.90
N ALA A 104 -6.55 -18.50 -16.54
CA ALA A 104 -5.24 -18.44 -15.93
C ALA A 104 -4.26 -17.77 -16.89
N GLY A 105 -3.20 -17.22 -16.36
CA GLY A 105 -2.17 -16.61 -17.17
C GLY A 105 -0.87 -16.48 -16.41
N MET A 106 0.08 -15.77 -16.98
CA MET A 106 1.41 -15.55 -16.42
C MET A 106 1.75 -14.06 -16.43
N GLY A 107 2.55 -13.66 -15.46
CA GLY A 107 3.12 -12.34 -15.35
C GLY A 107 2.43 -11.45 -14.32
N MET A 108 3.24 -10.91 -13.41
CA MET A 108 2.93 -9.79 -12.53
C MET A 108 4.02 -8.75 -12.65
N PHE A 109 3.65 -7.48 -12.59
CA PHE A 109 4.56 -6.40 -12.94
C PHE A 109 4.81 -5.45 -11.79
N ASN A 110 5.98 -4.81 -11.82
CA ASN A 110 6.34 -3.79 -10.85
C ASN A 110 5.29 -2.66 -10.84
N GLY A 111 4.69 -2.45 -9.68
CA GLY A 111 3.61 -1.47 -9.49
C GLY A 111 2.22 -2.07 -9.34
N ASP A 112 2.02 -3.34 -9.69
CA ASP A 112 0.74 -4.01 -9.46
C ASP A 112 0.42 -4.06 -7.97
N ILE A 113 -0.76 -3.59 -7.58
CA ILE A 113 -1.22 -3.55 -6.19
C ILE A 113 -2.31 -4.60 -5.98
N GLY A 114 -2.20 -5.34 -4.88
CA GLY A 114 -3.17 -6.33 -4.47
C GLY A 114 -3.40 -6.35 -2.96
N VAL A 115 -4.27 -7.27 -2.55
CA VAL A 115 -4.61 -7.51 -1.14
C VAL A 115 -4.29 -8.95 -0.78
N ILE A 116 -3.63 -9.18 0.34
CA ILE A 116 -3.37 -10.53 0.86
C ILE A 116 -4.70 -11.16 1.27
N ARG A 117 -5.06 -12.24 0.60
CA ARG A 117 -6.28 -13.02 0.87
C ARG A 117 -6.09 -14.01 2.01
N ALA A 118 -4.97 -14.72 1.99
CA ALA A 118 -4.66 -15.75 2.96
C ALA A 118 -3.15 -15.89 3.15
N ILE A 119 -2.77 -16.37 4.31
CA ILE A 119 -1.41 -16.80 4.63
C ILE A 119 -1.52 -18.19 5.22
N ASP A 120 -1.03 -19.18 4.49
CA ASP A 120 -1.06 -20.59 4.87
C ASP A 120 0.39 -21.10 5.00
N GLY A 121 0.82 -21.31 6.24
CA GLY A 121 2.21 -21.65 6.52
C GLY A 121 3.16 -20.57 5.99
N ASP A 122 3.97 -20.94 5.02
CA ASP A 122 4.98 -20.07 4.44
C ASP A 122 4.54 -19.37 3.15
N CYS A 123 3.35 -19.71 2.63
CA CYS A 123 2.81 -19.16 1.37
C CYS A 123 1.86 -18.00 1.62
N ILE A 124 1.95 -16.98 0.77
CA ILE A 124 1.06 -15.81 0.77
C ILE A 124 0.24 -15.81 -0.51
N THR A 125 -1.08 -15.79 -0.37
CA THR A 125 -2.01 -15.64 -1.50
C THR A 125 -2.45 -14.20 -1.63
N VAL A 126 -2.22 -13.60 -2.79
CA VAL A 126 -2.55 -12.19 -3.08
C VAL A 126 -3.55 -12.12 -4.23
N ASP A 127 -4.53 -11.26 -4.08
CA ASP A 127 -5.49 -10.92 -5.12
C ASP A 127 -5.17 -9.55 -5.71
N PHE A 128 -4.79 -9.54 -6.98
CA PHE A 128 -4.54 -8.34 -7.79
C PHE A 128 -5.75 -8.10 -8.71
N ASP A 129 -6.79 -7.49 -8.17
CA ASP A 129 -8.02 -7.15 -8.89
C ASP A 129 -8.62 -8.36 -9.66
N GLY A 130 -8.82 -9.46 -8.92
CA GLY A 130 -9.36 -10.72 -9.46
C GLY A 130 -8.30 -11.73 -9.93
N LYS A 131 -7.06 -11.32 -10.15
CA LYS A 131 -5.95 -12.22 -10.45
C LYS A 131 -5.31 -12.71 -9.16
N VAL A 132 -5.51 -13.97 -8.83
CA VAL A 132 -4.99 -14.57 -7.61
C VAL A 132 -3.64 -15.24 -7.86
N VAL A 133 -2.66 -14.88 -7.05
CA VAL A 133 -1.27 -15.34 -7.12
C VAL A 133 -0.86 -15.95 -5.79
N GLU A 134 -0.17 -17.09 -5.83
CA GLU A 134 0.52 -17.67 -4.67
C GLU A 134 1.99 -17.31 -4.68
N TYR A 135 2.46 -16.72 -3.59
CA TYR A 135 3.87 -16.42 -3.37
C TYR A 135 4.48 -17.47 -2.44
N ALA A 136 5.42 -18.24 -2.96
CA ALA A 136 6.27 -19.13 -2.18
C ALA A 136 7.29 -18.32 -1.34
N PRO A 137 7.91 -18.91 -0.30
CA PRO A 137 8.84 -18.19 0.58
C PRO A 137 9.99 -17.48 -0.13
N ASP A 138 10.52 -18.05 -1.20
CA ASP A 138 11.61 -17.50 -2.02
C ASP A 138 11.16 -16.33 -2.92
N MET A 139 9.86 -16.13 -3.09
CA MET A 139 9.28 -15.06 -3.88
C MET A 139 8.83 -13.85 -3.05
N LEU A 140 8.88 -13.91 -1.72
CA LEU A 140 8.38 -12.83 -0.84
C LEU A 140 9.17 -11.53 -0.99
N ASN A 141 10.39 -11.57 -1.51
CA ASN A 141 11.19 -10.39 -1.86
C ASN A 141 10.64 -9.61 -3.07
N GLU A 142 9.61 -10.11 -3.72
CA GLU A 142 8.90 -9.44 -4.81
C GLU A 142 7.70 -8.62 -4.31
N LEU A 143 7.34 -8.75 -3.02
CA LEU A 143 6.24 -8.03 -2.38
C LEU A 143 6.77 -6.97 -1.41
N GLU A 144 6.14 -5.80 -1.42
CA GLU A 144 6.30 -4.77 -0.39
C GLU A 144 4.94 -4.33 0.15
N PRO A 145 4.85 -3.85 1.41
CA PRO A 145 3.66 -3.20 1.92
C PRO A 145 3.27 -2.01 1.04
N ALA A 146 1.99 -1.79 0.82
CA ALA A 146 1.49 -0.77 -0.09
C ALA A 146 0.31 0.06 0.44
N PHE A 147 0.10 0.14 1.76
CA PHE A 147 -0.76 1.17 2.33
C PHE A 147 -0.24 2.57 1.99
N ALA A 148 1.08 2.74 2.04
CA ALA A 148 1.81 3.89 1.51
C ALA A 148 2.89 3.43 0.53
N VAL A 149 3.00 4.15 -0.59
CA VAL A 149 4.03 3.90 -1.63
C VAL A 149 4.78 5.18 -1.97
N THR A 150 5.95 5.05 -2.59
CA THR A 150 6.65 6.24 -3.08
C THR A 150 5.93 6.84 -4.29
N VAL A 151 6.06 8.16 -4.45
CA VAL A 151 5.46 8.88 -5.58
C VAL A 151 5.83 8.23 -6.93
N HIS A 152 7.10 7.82 -7.09
CA HIS A 152 7.58 7.18 -8.33
C HIS A 152 6.86 5.86 -8.63
N LYS A 153 6.52 5.09 -7.60
CA LYS A 153 5.81 3.80 -7.77
C LYS A 153 4.32 3.96 -8.05
N ALA A 154 3.76 5.14 -7.79
CA ALA A 154 2.36 5.44 -8.06
C ALA A 154 2.11 5.99 -9.47
N GLN A 155 3.16 6.26 -10.24
CA GLN A 155 3.03 6.79 -11.60
C GLN A 155 2.21 5.87 -12.49
N GLY A 156 1.25 6.45 -13.22
CA GLY A 156 0.35 5.71 -14.12
C GLY A 156 -0.84 5.05 -13.43
N SER A 157 -0.99 5.21 -12.11
CA SER A 157 -2.14 4.71 -11.36
C SER A 157 -3.13 5.84 -11.05
N GLU A 158 -4.42 5.51 -10.99
CA GLU A 158 -5.50 6.42 -10.62
C GLU A 158 -6.14 5.96 -9.31
N TYR A 159 -6.40 6.92 -8.43
CA TYR A 159 -7.04 6.67 -7.14
C TYR A 159 -8.16 7.68 -6.89
N ARG A 160 -9.19 7.28 -6.18
CA ARG A 160 -10.30 8.17 -5.83
C ARG A 160 -9.88 9.30 -4.87
N ALA A 161 -8.94 8.99 -3.97
CA ALA A 161 -8.27 9.98 -3.13
C ALA A 161 -6.79 9.67 -2.98
N VAL A 162 -5.98 10.71 -2.98
CA VAL A 162 -4.54 10.64 -2.76
C VAL A 162 -4.16 11.53 -1.58
N ILE A 163 -3.34 11.00 -0.68
CA ILE A 163 -2.76 11.75 0.43
C ILE A 163 -1.25 11.80 0.22
N LEU A 164 -0.70 12.99 -0.02
CA LEU A 164 0.74 13.20 -0.17
C LEU A 164 1.35 13.66 1.15
N ALA A 165 2.23 12.84 1.72
CA ALA A 165 3.01 13.16 2.92
C ALA A 165 4.29 13.92 2.53
N ALA A 166 4.24 15.26 2.56
CA ALA A 166 5.30 16.12 2.02
C ALA A 166 6.27 16.67 3.07
N LEU A 167 6.15 16.28 4.35
CA LEU A 167 6.89 16.92 5.46
C LEU A 167 8.40 16.63 5.44
N ASP A 168 8.78 15.38 5.21
CA ASP A 168 10.17 14.91 5.27
C ASP A 168 10.83 14.77 3.89
N GLY A 169 10.24 15.36 2.86
CA GLY A 169 10.78 15.32 1.51
C GLY A 169 12.12 16.01 1.39
N ALA A 170 13.09 15.41 0.69
CA ALA A 170 14.31 16.11 0.32
C ALA A 170 13.93 17.30 -0.59
N PRO A 171 14.55 18.49 -0.40
CA PRO A 171 14.22 19.67 -1.20
C PRO A 171 14.28 19.44 -2.72
N MET A 172 15.20 18.58 -3.17
CA MET A 172 15.33 18.21 -4.58
C MET A 172 14.18 17.35 -5.11
N LEU A 173 13.42 16.67 -4.23
CA LEU A 173 12.26 15.83 -4.59
C LEU A 173 10.94 16.60 -4.47
N MET A 174 10.95 17.77 -3.84
CA MET A 174 9.78 18.63 -3.64
C MET A 174 9.65 19.66 -4.75
N THR A 175 9.70 19.21 -5.99
CA THR A 175 9.49 20.05 -7.18
C THR A 175 8.03 20.01 -7.63
N ARG A 176 7.61 21.02 -8.40
CA ARG A 176 6.26 21.06 -8.99
C ARG A 176 5.94 19.78 -9.78
N GLY A 177 6.94 19.19 -10.46
CA GLY A 177 6.77 17.96 -11.23
C GLY A 177 6.45 16.71 -10.40
N VAL A 178 6.56 16.76 -9.07
CA VAL A 178 6.12 15.68 -8.17
C VAL A 178 4.64 15.80 -7.82
N LEU A 179 4.05 17.00 -7.96
CA LEU A 179 2.63 17.28 -7.67
C LEU A 179 1.73 17.12 -8.91
N TYR A 180 2.30 17.02 -10.09
CA TYR A 180 1.65 16.80 -11.37
C TYR A 180 2.20 15.49 -11.97
#